data_63c5281bbff6a8caad9b5f241ce4199d
#
_entry.id   63c5281bbff6a8caad9b5f241ce4199d
#
_cell.length_a   1.000
_cell.length_b   1.000
_cell.length_c   1.000
_cell.angle_alpha   90.00
_cell.angle_beta   90.00
_cell.angle_gamma   90.00
#
_symmetry.space_group_name_H-M   'P 1'
#
loop_
_entity.id
_entity.type
_entity.pdbx_description
1 polymer ?
#
loop_
_entity_poly.entity_id
_entity_poly.type
_entity_poly.pdbx_seq_one_letter_code
_entity_poly.pdbx_strand_id
1 'polypeptide(L)'
;MEFSVAGKTVLITGAAMGMGRLFARLAAADHAGTVVLWDIDAHALERTAQELRESGCTVSAHVVDVADLDSVRTAAAEVRGAFGRPDVLVNNAGVVRGKYFWDHDHESDTKFVMDVNTLAPMYVTNEFLPAMIEDRGRDCRIVNIASAAGTVATPRMAVYAASKWAVLGWSDSLRLELVQAGHGHVKITTVCPSYISTGMFDGVKNPLFAPILSPEHVTARSWRAMKQGTPLLMLPRSLYLSRVAKAVLPVRAWDRLADRLGVYHSMDAYTGRVQAPTP
;
A
#
# COMPACT_ATOMS: atom_id res chain seq x y z
N MET A 1 -24.33 -7.74 1.09
CA MET A 1 -23.50 -8.87 0.64
C MET A 1 -22.03 -8.47 0.67
N GLU A 2 -21.13 -9.38 1.00
CA GLU A 2 -19.68 -9.14 0.92
C GLU A 2 -19.24 -9.20 -0.55
N PHE A 3 -18.28 -8.37 -0.94
CA PHE A 3 -17.77 -8.33 -2.31
C PHE A 3 -17.02 -9.62 -2.65
N SER A 4 -17.44 -10.29 -3.73
CA SER A 4 -16.76 -11.50 -4.24
C SER A 4 -15.67 -11.11 -5.24
N VAL A 5 -14.50 -11.73 -5.10
CA VAL A 5 -13.37 -11.59 -6.03
C VAL A 5 -13.42 -12.63 -7.15
N ALA A 6 -14.21 -13.69 -6.99
CA ALA A 6 -14.30 -14.77 -7.95
C ALA A 6 -14.66 -14.26 -9.37
N GLY A 7 -13.86 -14.67 -10.36
CA GLY A 7 -14.00 -14.27 -11.76
C GLY A 7 -13.61 -12.83 -12.08
N LYS A 8 -13.07 -12.05 -11.13
CA LYS A 8 -12.72 -10.64 -11.28
C LYS A 8 -11.26 -10.45 -11.65
N THR A 9 -10.95 -9.30 -12.25
CA THR A 9 -9.57 -8.87 -12.52
C THR A 9 -9.03 -8.09 -11.31
N VAL A 10 -7.89 -8.55 -10.79
CA VAL A 10 -7.19 -7.94 -9.63
C VAL A 10 -5.83 -7.45 -10.08
N LEU A 11 -5.56 -6.15 -9.97
CA LEU A 11 -4.26 -5.54 -10.24
C LEU A 11 -3.56 -5.19 -8.94
N ILE A 12 -2.27 -5.55 -8.82
CA ILE A 12 -1.46 -5.34 -7.62
C ILE A 12 -0.12 -4.73 -8.03
N THR A 13 0.24 -3.58 -7.44
CA THR A 13 1.57 -2.97 -7.58
C THR A 13 2.51 -3.43 -6.47
N GLY A 14 3.83 -3.54 -6.77
CA GLY A 14 4.80 -4.10 -5.84
C GLY A 14 4.51 -5.58 -5.55
N ALA A 15 4.18 -6.34 -6.61
CA ALA A 15 3.63 -7.69 -6.50
C ALA A 15 4.70 -8.78 -6.40
N ALA A 16 5.97 -8.47 -6.64
CA ALA A 16 7.04 -9.46 -6.69
C ALA A 16 7.35 -10.11 -5.34
N MET A 17 7.09 -9.42 -4.24
CA MET A 17 7.46 -9.88 -2.89
C MET A 17 6.57 -9.31 -1.78
N GLY A 18 6.85 -9.73 -0.53
CA GLY A 18 6.22 -9.19 0.66
C GLY A 18 4.69 -9.22 0.62
N MET A 19 4.05 -8.12 0.99
CA MET A 19 2.58 -8.04 1.01
C MET A 19 1.96 -8.14 -0.38
N GLY A 20 2.60 -7.59 -1.43
CA GLY A 20 2.08 -7.67 -2.80
C GLY A 20 1.92 -9.11 -3.28
N ARG A 21 2.96 -9.95 -3.07
CA ARG A 21 2.89 -11.38 -3.35
C ARG A 21 1.80 -12.10 -2.54
N LEU A 22 1.61 -11.71 -1.28
CA LEU A 22 0.56 -12.28 -0.44
C LEU A 22 -0.85 -11.85 -0.89
N PHE A 23 -1.03 -10.61 -1.32
CA PHE A 23 -2.28 -10.18 -1.95
C PHE A 23 -2.58 -10.96 -3.23
N ALA A 24 -1.56 -11.22 -4.06
CA ALA A 24 -1.71 -12.03 -5.27
C ALA A 24 -2.15 -13.47 -4.95
N ARG A 25 -1.56 -14.09 -3.92
CA ARG A 25 -2.00 -15.40 -3.42
C ARG A 25 -3.45 -15.39 -2.90
N LEU A 26 -3.85 -14.34 -2.18
CA LEU A 26 -5.23 -14.22 -1.70
C LEU A 26 -6.22 -14.04 -2.85
N ALA A 27 -5.84 -13.30 -3.90
CA ALA A 27 -6.66 -13.17 -5.10
C ALA A 27 -6.84 -14.52 -5.82
N ALA A 28 -5.76 -15.28 -5.98
CA ALA A 28 -5.81 -16.63 -6.56
C ALA A 28 -6.66 -17.59 -5.71
N ALA A 29 -6.49 -17.57 -4.38
CA ALA A 29 -7.26 -18.41 -3.45
C ALA A 29 -8.76 -18.07 -3.44
N ASP A 30 -9.12 -16.79 -3.68
CA ASP A 30 -10.52 -16.34 -3.83
C ASP A 30 -11.02 -16.48 -5.29
N HIS A 31 -10.31 -17.26 -6.13
CA HIS A 31 -10.68 -17.59 -7.52
C HIS A 31 -10.85 -16.36 -8.42
N ALA A 32 -9.95 -15.37 -8.32
CA ALA A 32 -9.89 -14.26 -9.27
C ALA A 32 -9.81 -14.80 -10.71
N GLY A 33 -10.49 -14.15 -11.65
CA GLY A 33 -10.44 -14.53 -13.07
C GLY A 33 -9.08 -14.24 -13.68
N THR A 34 -8.47 -13.10 -13.30
CA THR A 34 -7.12 -12.72 -13.71
C THR A 34 -6.42 -11.95 -12.59
N VAL A 35 -5.17 -12.28 -12.31
CA VAL A 35 -4.29 -11.50 -11.42
C VAL A 35 -3.22 -10.80 -12.25
N VAL A 36 -3.26 -9.47 -12.24
CA VAL A 36 -2.29 -8.61 -12.92
C VAL A 36 -1.25 -8.16 -11.90
N LEU A 37 0.01 -8.46 -12.16
CA LEU A 37 1.14 -8.21 -11.28
C LEU A 37 2.04 -7.13 -11.88
N TRP A 38 2.27 -6.04 -11.15
CA TRP A 38 3.21 -4.98 -11.51
C TRP A 38 4.32 -4.88 -10.48
N ASP A 39 5.57 -4.92 -10.93
CA ASP A 39 6.75 -4.69 -10.10
C ASP A 39 7.93 -4.26 -10.98
N ILE A 40 8.92 -3.62 -10.38
CA ILE A 40 10.17 -3.24 -11.06
C ILE A 40 11.17 -4.40 -11.11
N ASP A 41 11.10 -5.35 -10.18
CA ASP A 41 11.99 -6.52 -10.13
C ASP A 41 11.46 -7.64 -11.03
N ALA A 42 11.94 -7.68 -12.26
CA ALA A 42 11.52 -8.65 -13.27
C ALA A 42 11.69 -10.11 -12.81
N HIS A 43 12.82 -10.44 -12.15
CA HIS A 43 13.09 -11.81 -11.72
C HIS A 43 12.21 -12.28 -10.57
N ALA A 44 12.01 -11.43 -9.56
CA ALA A 44 11.12 -11.75 -8.45
C ALA A 44 9.66 -11.78 -8.88
N LEU A 45 9.28 -10.90 -9.81
CA LEU A 45 7.94 -10.83 -10.40
C LEU A 45 7.62 -12.13 -11.14
N GLU A 46 8.52 -12.61 -12.00
CA GLU A 46 8.28 -13.84 -12.76
C GLU A 46 8.20 -15.07 -11.84
N ARG A 47 9.02 -15.15 -10.78
CA ARG A 47 8.87 -16.22 -9.76
C ARG A 47 7.49 -16.22 -9.12
N THR A 48 6.96 -15.03 -8.77
CA THR A 48 5.61 -14.90 -8.20
C THR A 48 4.53 -15.26 -9.23
N ALA A 49 4.70 -14.83 -10.47
CA ALA A 49 3.78 -15.16 -11.56
C ALA A 49 3.72 -16.67 -11.83
N GLN A 50 4.88 -17.33 -11.87
CA GLN A 50 4.95 -18.77 -12.08
C GLN A 50 4.29 -19.56 -10.96
N GLU A 51 4.55 -19.22 -9.72
CA GLU A 51 3.89 -19.83 -8.55
C GLU A 51 2.36 -19.79 -8.66
N LEU A 52 1.81 -18.64 -9.08
CA LEU A 52 0.36 -18.49 -9.23
C LEU A 52 -0.19 -19.26 -10.42
N ARG A 53 0.54 -19.31 -11.56
CA ARG A 53 0.14 -20.10 -12.73
C ARG A 53 0.11 -21.59 -12.40
N GLU A 54 1.10 -22.08 -11.63
CA GLU A 54 1.16 -23.48 -11.15
C GLU A 54 -0.03 -23.83 -10.24
N SER A 55 -0.60 -22.84 -9.53
CA SER A 55 -1.84 -23.01 -8.76
C SER A 55 -3.11 -22.94 -9.61
N GLY A 56 -3.00 -22.80 -10.94
CA GLY A 56 -4.13 -22.73 -11.88
C GLY A 56 -4.71 -21.32 -12.08
N CYS A 57 -4.04 -20.27 -11.59
CA CYS A 57 -4.50 -18.89 -11.75
C CYS A 57 -4.07 -18.30 -13.10
N THR A 58 -4.94 -17.54 -13.75
CA THR A 58 -4.58 -16.72 -14.91
C THR A 58 -3.79 -15.50 -14.44
N VAL A 59 -2.55 -15.35 -14.92
CA VAL A 59 -1.63 -14.28 -14.46
C VAL A 59 -1.08 -13.50 -15.64
N SER A 60 -1.15 -12.17 -15.54
CA SER A 60 -0.46 -11.23 -16.42
C SER A 60 0.58 -10.46 -15.60
N ALA A 61 1.86 -10.57 -15.95
CA ALA A 61 2.96 -9.92 -15.22
C ALA A 61 3.61 -8.87 -16.13
N HIS A 62 3.78 -7.64 -15.59
CA HIS A 62 4.37 -6.52 -16.30
C HIS A 62 5.48 -5.90 -15.44
N VAL A 63 6.65 -5.69 -16.03
CA VAL A 63 7.74 -4.95 -15.39
C VAL A 63 7.43 -3.48 -15.50
N VAL A 64 7.12 -2.84 -14.36
CA VAL A 64 6.65 -1.45 -14.32
C VAL A 64 7.38 -0.69 -13.23
N ASP A 65 8.04 0.41 -13.61
CA ASP A 65 8.45 1.41 -12.65
C ASP A 65 7.24 2.34 -12.37
N VAL A 66 6.63 2.16 -11.21
CA VAL A 66 5.45 2.96 -10.82
C VAL A 66 5.78 4.42 -10.52
N ALA A 67 7.07 4.77 -10.34
CA ALA A 67 7.53 6.16 -10.18
C ALA A 67 7.59 6.90 -11.53
N ASP A 68 7.63 6.17 -12.65
CA ASP A 68 7.63 6.70 -14.01
C ASP A 68 6.20 6.69 -14.57
N LEU A 69 5.65 7.88 -14.82
CA LEU A 69 4.30 8.05 -15.36
C LEU A 69 4.12 7.40 -16.74
N ASP A 70 5.13 7.44 -17.60
CA ASP A 70 5.02 6.87 -18.95
C ASP A 70 5.08 5.34 -18.92
N SER A 71 5.87 4.76 -18.00
CA SER A 71 5.83 3.33 -17.68
C SER A 71 4.44 2.90 -17.20
N VAL A 72 3.84 3.67 -16.28
CA VAL A 72 2.48 3.42 -15.76
C VAL A 72 1.43 3.48 -16.88
N ARG A 73 1.48 4.51 -17.73
CA ARG A 73 0.53 4.69 -18.86
C ARG A 73 0.62 3.53 -19.85
N THR A 74 1.84 3.13 -20.20
CA THR A 74 2.09 2.04 -21.14
C THR A 74 1.50 0.72 -20.60
N ALA A 75 1.86 0.36 -19.39
CA ALA A 75 1.36 -0.86 -18.77
C ALA A 75 -0.16 -0.82 -18.55
N ALA A 76 -0.72 0.34 -18.20
CA ALA A 76 -2.17 0.49 -18.06
C ALA A 76 -2.90 0.33 -19.40
N ALA A 77 -2.34 0.82 -20.50
CA ALA A 77 -2.90 0.63 -21.83
C ALA A 77 -2.92 -0.86 -22.24
N GLU A 78 -1.84 -1.59 -21.96
CA GLU A 78 -1.78 -3.05 -22.19
C GLU A 78 -2.84 -3.80 -21.37
N VAL A 79 -2.95 -3.49 -20.08
CA VAL A 79 -3.97 -4.12 -19.21
C VAL A 79 -5.38 -3.80 -19.68
N ARG A 80 -5.67 -2.54 -20.05
CA ARG A 80 -6.99 -2.15 -20.58
C ARG A 80 -7.32 -2.87 -21.89
N GLY A 81 -6.32 -3.03 -22.77
CA GLY A 81 -6.50 -3.72 -24.05
C GLY A 81 -6.79 -5.21 -23.89
N ALA A 82 -6.15 -5.87 -22.93
CA ALA A 82 -6.26 -7.30 -22.73
C ALA A 82 -7.42 -7.72 -21.81
N PHE A 83 -7.71 -6.95 -20.76
CA PHE A 83 -8.63 -7.34 -19.67
C PHE A 83 -9.69 -6.29 -19.35
N GLY A 84 -9.66 -5.15 -20.01
CA GLY A 84 -10.48 -4.00 -19.64
C GLY A 84 -9.96 -3.35 -18.34
N ARG A 85 -10.85 -2.91 -17.47
CA ARG A 85 -10.50 -2.35 -16.16
C ARG A 85 -10.34 -3.43 -15.09
N PRO A 86 -9.46 -3.25 -14.11
CA PRO A 86 -9.47 -4.10 -12.93
C PRO A 86 -10.73 -3.86 -12.08
N ASP A 87 -11.26 -4.91 -11.46
CA ASP A 87 -12.32 -4.80 -10.46
C ASP A 87 -11.75 -4.48 -9.08
N VAL A 88 -10.52 -4.94 -8.83
CA VAL A 88 -9.76 -4.65 -7.61
C VAL A 88 -8.40 -4.07 -7.99
N LEU A 89 -8.09 -2.89 -7.48
CA LEU A 89 -6.77 -2.26 -7.58
C LEU A 89 -6.12 -2.22 -6.21
N VAL A 90 -4.91 -2.80 -6.08
CA VAL A 90 -4.12 -2.76 -4.84
C VAL A 90 -2.87 -1.93 -5.07
N ASN A 91 -2.88 -0.68 -4.64
CA ASN A 91 -1.72 0.21 -4.59
C ASN A 91 -0.87 -0.16 -3.38
N ASN A 92 0.05 -1.11 -3.58
CA ASN A 92 0.90 -1.66 -2.52
C ASN A 92 2.39 -1.31 -2.68
N ALA A 93 2.86 -0.96 -3.86
CA ALA A 93 4.25 -0.53 -4.06
C ALA A 93 4.65 0.56 -3.06
N GLY A 94 5.84 0.46 -2.50
CA GLY A 94 6.30 1.42 -1.51
C GLY A 94 7.74 1.19 -1.08
N VAL A 95 8.38 2.27 -0.68
CA VAL A 95 9.78 2.33 -0.25
C VAL A 95 9.93 3.15 1.01
N VAL A 96 11.03 2.95 1.74
CA VAL A 96 11.40 3.76 2.90
C VAL A 96 12.88 4.15 2.81
N ARG A 97 13.20 5.34 3.28
CA ARG A 97 14.55 5.84 3.53
C ARG A 97 14.60 6.32 4.97
N GLY A 98 15.15 5.47 5.86
CA GLY A 98 15.17 5.69 7.31
C GLY A 98 16.44 6.39 7.77
N LYS A 99 16.51 7.71 7.63
CA LYS A 99 17.62 8.55 8.09
C LYS A 99 17.12 9.93 8.51
N TYR A 100 17.96 10.71 9.18
CA TYR A 100 17.58 12.07 9.52
C TYR A 100 17.34 12.91 8.25
N PHE A 101 16.42 13.87 8.32
CA PHE A 101 16.03 14.66 7.16
C PHE A 101 17.19 15.44 6.53
N TRP A 102 18.10 15.95 7.33
CA TRP A 102 19.29 16.67 6.85
C TRP A 102 20.36 15.77 6.20
N ASP A 103 20.24 14.45 6.33
CA ASP A 103 21.09 13.46 5.65
C ASP A 103 20.47 12.94 4.34
N HIS A 104 19.27 13.44 3.97
CA HIS A 104 18.60 13.03 2.74
C HIS A 104 19.24 13.69 1.51
N ASP A 105 19.46 12.90 0.49
CA ASP A 105 19.65 13.38 -0.87
C ASP A 105 18.29 13.73 -1.50
N HIS A 106 18.26 14.80 -2.32
CA HIS A 106 17.02 15.28 -2.88
C HIS A 106 16.40 14.32 -3.90
N GLU A 107 17.20 13.71 -4.79
CA GLU A 107 16.72 12.84 -5.86
C GLU A 107 16.53 11.40 -5.38
N SER A 108 17.60 10.81 -4.82
CA SER A 108 17.62 9.38 -4.48
C SER A 108 16.86 9.03 -3.19
N ASP A 109 16.51 10.02 -2.37
CA ASP A 109 15.74 9.80 -1.15
C ASP A 109 14.41 10.55 -1.16
N THR A 110 14.44 11.89 -1.20
CA THR A 110 13.21 12.69 -1.00
C THR A 110 12.27 12.53 -2.17
N LYS A 111 12.74 12.82 -3.38
CA LYS A 111 11.93 12.68 -4.61
C LYS A 111 11.50 11.23 -4.81
N PHE A 112 12.44 10.29 -4.73
CA PHE A 112 12.17 8.87 -4.92
C PHE A 112 11.07 8.33 -3.98
N VAL A 113 11.14 8.66 -2.67
CA VAL A 113 10.11 8.23 -1.71
C VAL A 113 8.75 8.87 -2.02
N MET A 114 8.72 10.13 -2.44
CA MET A 114 7.47 10.81 -2.80
C MET A 114 6.88 10.25 -4.09
N ASP A 115 7.69 10.00 -5.09
CA ASP A 115 7.23 9.45 -6.37
C ASP A 115 6.61 8.05 -6.18
N VAL A 116 7.32 7.15 -5.53
CA VAL A 116 6.84 5.77 -5.33
C VAL A 116 5.66 5.70 -4.35
N ASN A 117 5.74 6.38 -3.22
CA ASN A 117 4.74 6.21 -2.17
C ASN A 117 3.50 7.08 -2.35
N THR A 118 3.62 8.24 -3.04
CA THR A 118 2.53 9.24 -3.12
C THR A 118 2.01 9.40 -4.53
N LEU A 119 2.88 9.68 -5.50
CA LEU A 119 2.46 9.96 -6.86
C LEU A 119 2.06 8.68 -7.61
N ALA A 120 2.81 7.59 -7.44
CA ALA A 120 2.51 6.32 -8.09
C ALA A 120 1.09 5.81 -7.83
N PRO A 121 0.58 5.70 -6.58
CA PRO A 121 -0.81 5.28 -6.36
C PRO A 121 -1.83 6.23 -6.99
N MET A 122 -1.53 7.53 -7.09
CA MET A 122 -2.39 8.49 -7.77
C MET A 122 -2.37 8.25 -9.28
N TYR A 123 -1.19 8.05 -9.89
CA TYR A 123 -1.04 7.77 -11.32
C TYR A 123 -1.79 6.48 -11.70
N VAL A 124 -1.50 5.38 -11.01
CA VAL A 124 -2.13 4.09 -11.29
C VAL A 124 -3.64 4.15 -11.11
N THR A 125 -4.11 4.81 -10.06
CA THR A 125 -5.56 4.98 -9.84
C THR A 125 -6.19 5.80 -10.95
N ASN A 126 -5.57 6.89 -11.39
CA ASN A 126 -6.12 7.76 -12.42
C ASN A 126 -6.24 7.06 -13.79
N GLU A 127 -5.34 6.12 -14.11
CA GLU A 127 -5.41 5.34 -15.34
C GLU A 127 -6.61 4.38 -15.41
N PHE A 128 -7.13 3.92 -14.28
CA PHE A 128 -8.22 2.94 -14.26
C PHE A 128 -9.54 3.50 -13.71
N LEU A 129 -9.50 4.54 -12.91
CA LEU A 129 -10.68 5.10 -12.24
C LEU A 129 -11.78 5.56 -13.22
N PRO A 130 -11.50 6.23 -14.36
CA PRO A 130 -12.55 6.61 -15.30
C PRO A 130 -13.42 5.43 -15.73
N ALA A 131 -12.80 4.31 -16.13
CA ALA A 131 -13.54 3.11 -16.52
C ALA A 131 -14.23 2.41 -15.34
N MET A 132 -13.70 2.56 -14.10
CA MET A 132 -14.37 2.05 -12.90
C MET A 132 -15.65 2.83 -12.58
N ILE A 133 -15.66 4.15 -12.76
CA ILE A 133 -16.84 4.99 -12.47
C ILE A 133 -17.92 4.91 -13.55
N GLU A 134 -17.53 4.67 -14.80
CA GLU A 134 -18.46 4.53 -15.92
C GLU A 134 -19.33 3.26 -15.81
N ASP A 135 -18.76 2.13 -15.43
CA ASP A 135 -19.45 0.86 -15.31
C ASP A 135 -20.15 0.71 -13.94
N ARG A 136 -21.31 1.34 -13.83
CA ARG A 136 -22.12 1.32 -12.60
C ARG A 136 -22.74 -0.04 -12.27
N GLY A 137 -22.72 -0.98 -13.19
CA GLY A 137 -23.24 -2.34 -13.00
C GLY A 137 -22.29 -3.26 -12.23
N ARG A 138 -21.04 -2.84 -12.03
CA ARG A 138 -20.00 -3.66 -11.39
C ARG A 138 -19.32 -2.93 -10.26
N ASP A 139 -19.43 -3.48 -9.07
CA ASP A 139 -18.69 -3.01 -7.89
C ASP A 139 -17.20 -3.10 -8.09
N CYS A 140 -16.47 -2.03 -7.69
CA CYS A 140 -15.02 -1.95 -7.71
C CYS A 140 -14.44 -1.69 -6.33
N ARG A 141 -13.19 -2.08 -6.15
CA ARG A 141 -12.43 -1.87 -4.91
C ARG A 141 -11.05 -1.31 -5.20
N ILE A 142 -10.66 -0.31 -4.45
CA ILE A 142 -9.30 0.24 -4.44
C ILE A 142 -8.74 0.10 -3.03
N VAL A 143 -7.56 -0.51 -2.91
CA VAL A 143 -6.83 -0.64 -1.66
C VAL A 143 -5.57 0.22 -1.74
N ASN A 144 -5.42 1.17 -0.82
CA ASN A 144 -4.25 2.02 -0.73
C ASN A 144 -3.46 1.68 0.54
N ILE A 145 -2.21 1.24 0.37
CA ILE A 145 -1.34 0.93 1.51
C ILE A 145 -0.65 2.21 1.99
N ALA A 146 -1.23 2.81 3.02
CA ALA A 146 -0.65 3.90 3.78
C ALA A 146 0.29 3.35 4.88
N SER A 147 0.27 3.91 6.08
CA SER A 147 1.06 3.48 7.24
C SER A 147 0.54 4.16 8.51
N ALA A 148 0.87 3.60 9.68
CA ALA A 148 0.76 4.30 10.95
C ALA A 148 1.55 5.62 10.95
N ALA A 149 2.67 5.68 10.22
CA ALA A 149 3.45 6.90 10.00
C ALA A 149 2.66 8.01 9.27
N GLY A 150 1.55 7.68 8.60
CA GLY A 150 0.56 8.63 8.06
C GLY A 150 -0.36 9.25 9.13
N THR A 151 -0.20 8.90 10.39
CA THR A 151 -1.01 9.44 11.50
C THR A 151 -0.17 9.88 12.70
N VAL A 152 1.02 9.28 12.89
CA VAL A 152 1.95 9.58 13.98
C VAL A 152 3.34 9.82 13.39
N ALA A 153 3.95 10.94 13.71
CA ALA A 153 5.32 11.26 13.31
C ALA A 153 6.32 10.37 14.03
N THR A 154 7.37 9.98 13.33
CA THR A 154 8.48 9.19 13.86
C THR A 154 9.80 9.81 13.38
N PRO A 155 10.77 10.09 14.25
CA PRO A 155 12.10 10.53 13.85
C PRO A 155 12.75 9.58 12.83
N ARG A 156 13.62 10.09 11.96
CA ARG A 156 14.27 9.38 10.85
C ARG A 156 13.31 8.91 9.73
N MET A 157 12.04 9.30 9.78
CA MET A 157 11.01 8.95 8.77
C MET A 157 10.31 10.18 8.22
N ALA A 158 10.91 11.38 8.27
CA ALA A 158 10.22 12.63 7.92
C ALA A 158 9.58 12.58 6.51
N VAL A 159 10.34 12.20 5.49
CA VAL A 159 9.84 12.11 4.11
C VAL A 159 8.86 10.94 3.94
N TYR A 160 9.17 9.77 4.52
CA TYR A 160 8.27 8.63 4.50
C TYR A 160 6.92 8.96 5.17
N ALA A 161 6.96 9.58 6.35
CA ALA A 161 5.75 10.02 7.03
C ALA A 161 4.96 10.99 6.16
N ALA A 162 5.59 12.02 5.59
CA ALA A 162 4.94 12.96 4.68
C ALA A 162 4.24 12.24 3.52
N SER A 163 4.91 11.27 2.88
CA SER A 163 4.34 10.48 1.79
C SER A 163 3.10 9.69 2.22
N LYS A 164 3.12 9.09 3.41
CA LYS A 164 1.99 8.28 3.92
C LYS A 164 0.84 9.11 4.47
N TRP A 165 1.12 10.34 4.99
CA TRP A 165 0.10 11.33 5.28
C TRP A 165 -0.62 11.79 4.00
N ALA A 166 0.13 12.05 2.93
CA ALA A 166 -0.43 12.41 1.63
C ALA A 166 -1.37 11.32 1.09
N VAL A 167 -0.96 10.04 1.13
CA VAL A 167 -1.82 8.91 0.70
C VAL A 167 -3.09 8.84 1.54
N LEU A 168 -3.00 9.01 2.86
CA LEU A 168 -4.17 8.95 3.74
C LEU A 168 -5.16 10.07 3.42
N GLY A 169 -4.69 11.32 3.30
CA GLY A 169 -5.52 12.48 2.98
C GLY A 169 -6.16 12.39 1.59
N TRP A 170 -5.35 12.04 0.59
CA TRP A 170 -5.82 11.82 -0.78
C TRP A 170 -6.88 10.72 -0.87
N SER A 171 -6.63 9.57 -0.26
CA SER A 171 -7.56 8.45 -0.28
C SER A 171 -8.91 8.79 0.34
N ASP A 172 -8.91 9.52 1.45
CA ASP A 172 -10.15 9.91 2.13
C ASP A 172 -10.92 10.96 1.33
N SER A 173 -10.22 11.94 0.73
CA SER A 173 -10.82 12.93 -0.18
C SER A 173 -11.43 12.26 -1.41
N LEU A 174 -10.69 11.41 -2.10
CA LEU A 174 -11.17 10.70 -3.29
C LEU A 174 -12.40 9.82 -2.97
N ARG A 175 -12.38 9.14 -1.82
CA ARG A 175 -13.54 8.37 -1.35
C ARG A 175 -14.80 9.24 -1.20
N LEU A 176 -14.66 10.45 -0.66
CA LEU A 176 -15.77 11.39 -0.48
C LEU A 176 -16.23 11.95 -1.83
N GLU A 177 -15.31 12.27 -2.74
CA GLU A 177 -15.64 12.69 -4.11
C GLU A 177 -16.47 11.63 -4.85
N LEU A 178 -16.08 10.35 -4.76
CA LEU A 178 -16.83 9.25 -5.36
C LEU A 178 -18.25 9.14 -4.79
N VAL A 179 -18.42 9.29 -3.49
CA VAL A 179 -19.74 9.27 -2.85
C VAL A 179 -20.57 10.49 -3.29
N GLN A 180 -19.99 11.68 -3.29
CA GLN A 180 -20.66 12.92 -3.66
C GLN A 180 -21.11 12.91 -5.13
N ALA A 181 -20.28 12.35 -6.02
CA ALA A 181 -20.59 12.22 -7.45
C ALA A 181 -21.51 11.02 -7.78
N GLY A 182 -21.97 10.26 -6.80
CA GLY A 182 -22.87 9.13 -7.00
C GLY A 182 -22.19 7.85 -7.50
N HIS A 183 -20.86 7.71 -7.31
CA HIS A 183 -20.07 6.54 -7.69
C HIS A 183 -19.78 5.58 -6.51
N GLY A 184 -20.75 5.40 -5.61
CA GLY A 184 -20.62 4.58 -4.40
C GLY A 184 -20.37 3.08 -4.63
N HIS A 185 -20.46 2.59 -5.88
CA HIS A 185 -20.05 1.26 -6.30
C HIS A 185 -18.52 1.09 -6.33
N VAL A 186 -17.74 2.19 -6.43
CA VAL A 186 -16.28 2.20 -6.29
C VAL A 186 -15.95 2.52 -4.83
N LYS A 187 -15.42 1.54 -4.09
CA LYS A 187 -15.07 1.72 -2.67
C LYS A 187 -13.57 1.71 -2.46
N ILE A 188 -13.10 2.65 -1.64
CA ILE A 188 -11.68 2.77 -1.27
C ILE A 188 -11.48 2.26 0.15
N THR A 189 -10.45 1.43 0.33
CA THR A 189 -9.96 0.96 1.63
C THR A 189 -8.54 1.45 1.84
N THR A 190 -8.33 2.34 2.79
CA THR A 190 -6.99 2.80 3.19
C THR A 190 -6.50 1.95 4.35
N VAL A 191 -5.32 1.34 4.20
CA VAL A 191 -4.71 0.48 5.21
C VAL A 191 -3.53 1.20 5.85
N CYS A 192 -3.56 1.34 7.18
CA CYS A 192 -2.52 1.97 7.98
C CYS A 192 -1.90 0.95 8.95
N PRO A 193 -0.97 0.10 8.50
CA PRO A 193 -0.27 -0.82 9.38
C PRO A 193 0.86 -0.11 10.15
N SER A 194 1.20 -0.67 11.33
CA SER A 194 2.48 -0.40 11.98
C SER A 194 3.61 -1.13 11.24
N TYR A 195 4.76 -1.32 11.88
CA TYR A 195 5.87 -2.07 11.30
C TYR A 195 5.47 -3.50 10.93
N ILE A 196 5.96 -3.95 9.78
CA ILE A 196 5.67 -5.30 9.23
C ILE A 196 7.00 -6.01 8.95
N SER A 197 7.09 -7.29 9.30
CA SER A 197 8.28 -8.12 9.11
C SER A 197 8.47 -8.58 7.64
N THR A 198 8.59 -7.63 6.73
CA THR A 198 8.83 -7.88 5.28
C THR A 198 10.29 -7.66 4.86
N GLY A 199 11.19 -7.38 5.80
CA GLY A 199 12.55 -6.93 5.54
C GLY A 199 12.69 -5.42 5.29
N MET A 200 11.59 -4.73 4.95
CA MET A 200 11.62 -3.28 4.72
C MET A 200 12.00 -2.47 5.97
N PHE A 201 11.66 -2.99 7.15
CA PHE A 201 11.88 -2.37 8.46
C PHE A 201 12.84 -3.17 9.35
N ASP A 202 13.85 -3.82 8.75
CA ASP A 202 14.83 -4.54 9.53
C ASP A 202 15.60 -3.60 10.47
N GLY A 203 15.91 -4.06 11.68
CA GLY A 203 16.54 -3.27 12.73
C GLY A 203 15.59 -2.39 13.56
N VAL A 204 14.31 -2.30 13.21
CA VAL A 204 13.34 -1.50 13.97
C VAL A 204 13.05 -2.15 15.32
N LYS A 205 13.00 -1.34 16.38
CA LYS A 205 12.56 -1.76 17.71
C LYS A 205 11.05 -1.63 17.86
N ASN A 206 10.44 -2.60 18.53
CA ASN A 206 9.01 -2.56 18.83
C ASN A 206 8.64 -1.42 19.78
N PRO A 207 7.82 -0.43 19.39
CA PRO A 207 7.22 0.47 20.36
C PRO A 207 6.20 -0.28 21.23
N LEU A 208 6.01 0.21 22.46
CA LEU A 208 4.99 -0.34 23.34
C LEU A 208 3.60 -0.17 22.71
N PHE A 209 2.77 -1.20 22.72
CA PHE A 209 1.44 -1.27 22.07
C PHE A 209 1.41 -1.18 20.52
N ALA A 210 2.57 -1.19 19.84
CA ALA A 210 2.65 -1.27 18.39
C ALA A 210 3.62 -2.36 17.94
N PRO A 211 3.29 -3.66 18.15
CA PRO A 211 4.16 -4.77 17.80
C PRO A 211 4.44 -4.80 16.28
N ILE A 212 5.57 -5.39 15.90
CA ILE A 212 5.84 -5.75 14.51
C ILE A 212 4.84 -6.82 14.10
N LEU A 213 4.13 -6.58 13.02
CA LEU A 213 3.08 -7.46 12.52
C LEU A 213 3.64 -8.42 11.47
N SER A 214 3.06 -9.62 11.37
CA SER A 214 3.36 -10.48 10.23
C SER A 214 2.67 -9.97 8.96
N PRO A 215 3.31 -10.09 7.80
CA PRO A 215 2.72 -9.66 6.54
C PRO A 215 1.44 -10.45 6.20
N GLU A 216 1.35 -11.73 6.57
CA GLU A 216 0.18 -12.58 6.38
C GLU A 216 -1.02 -12.02 7.17
N HIS A 217 -0.80 -11.63 8.43
CA HIS A 217 -1.86 -11.04 9.25
C HIS A 217 -2.38 -9.74 8.65
N VAL A 218 -1.48 -8.84 8.23
CA VAL A 218 -1.84 -7.55 7.66
C VAL A 218 -2.59 -7.74 6.34
N THR A 219 -2.08 -8.56 5.42
CA THR A 219 -2.72 -8.79 4.12
C THR A 219 -4.08 -9.46 4.26
N ALA A 220 -4.23 -10.48 5.11
CA ALA A 220 -5.52 -11.14 5.35
C ALA A 220 -6.57 -10.16 5.92
N ARG A 221 -6.18 -9.30 6.88
CA ARG A 221 -7.06 -8.27 7.44
C ARG A 221 -7.42 -7.20 6.42
N SER A 222 -6.47 -6.77 5.60
CA SER A 222 -6.67 -5.79 4.53
C SER A 222 -7.62 -6.33 3.46
N TRP A 223 -7.42 -7.57 3.06
CA TRP A 223 -8.26 -8.26 2.09
C TRP A 223 -9.72 -8.36 2.54
N ARG A 224 -9.93 -8.74 3.79
CA ARG A 224 -11.27 -8.74 4.39
C ARG A 224 -11.89 -7.35 4.45
N ALA A 225 -11.12 -6.34 4.87
CA ALA A 225 -11.59 -4.95 4.94
C ALA A 225 -12.00 -4.44 3.55
N MET A 226 -11.24 -4.75 2.51
CA MET A 226 -11.55 -4.44 1.11
C MET A 226 -12.85 -5.09 0.68
N LYS A 227 -13.04 -6.39 0.93
CA LYS A 227 -14.29 -7.09 0.59
C LYS A 227 -15.51 -6.49 1.31
N GLN A 228 -15.34 -6.03 2.53
CA GLN A 228 -16.38 -5.33 3.31
C GLN A 228 -16.59 -3.87 2.90
N GLY A 229 -15.68 -3.29 2.12
CA GLY A 229 -15.70 -1.88 1.77
C GLY A 229 -15.41 -0.95 2.96
N THR A 230 -14.60 -1.42 3.93
CA THR A 230 -14.19 -0.64 5.11
C THR A 230 -13.30 0.52 4.68
N PRO A 231 -13.66 1.79 4.97
CA PRO A 231 -12.89 2.93 4.44
C PRO A 231 -11.47 3.04 5.00
N LEU A 232 -11.28 2.74 6.30
CA LEU A 232 -10.01 2.86 7.01
C LEU A 232 -9.77 1.63 7.89
N LEU A 233 -8.62 1.00 7.69
CA LEU A 233 -8.14 -0.08 8.54
C LEU A 233 -6.80 0.31 9.17
N MET A 234 -6.77 0.42 10.50
CA MET A 234 -5.53 0.64 11.26
C MET A 234 -5.14 -0.65 11.99
N LEU A 235 -3.88 -1.05 11.88
CA LEU A 235 -3.35 -2.27 12.49
C LEU A 235 -2.01 -1.98 13.20
N PRO A 236 -1.89 -2.34 14.48
CA PRO A 236 -2.91 -2.91 15.37
C PRO A 236 -4.01 -1.91 15.74
N ARG A 237 -5.09 -2.38 16.35
CA ARG A 237 -6.22 -1.52 16.74
C ARG A 237 -5.85 -0.40 17.73
N SER A 238 -4.77 -0.57 18.51
CA SER A 238 -4.22 0.48 19.40
C SER A 238 -3.88 1.78 18.65
N LEU A 239 -3.64 1.75 17.35
CA LEU A 239 -3.39 2.95 16.54
C LEU A 239 -4.59 3.92 16.48
N TYR A 240 -5.83 3.42 16.58
CA TYR A 240 -7.00 4.30 16.71
C TYR A 240 -6.91 5.14 17.99
N LEU A 241 -6.47 4.51 19.09
CA LEU A 241 -6.29 5.18 20.38
C LEU A 241 -5.17 6.22 20.32
N SER A 242 -4.04 5.87 19.68
CA SER A 242 -2.92 6.81 19.46
C SER A 242 -3.34 8.03 18.64
N ARG A 243 -4.18 7.83 17.62
CA ARG A 243 -4.71 8.93 16.79
C ARG A 243 -5.59 9.87 17.62
N VAL A 244 -6.49 9.34 18.45
CA VAL A 244 -7.34 10.14 19.34
C VAL A 244 -6.49 10.86 20.39
N ALA A 245 -5.57 10.15 21.05
CA ALA A 245 -4.69 10.75 22.06
C ALA A 245 -3.87 11.91 21.47
N LYS A 246 -3.31 11.74 20.26
CA LYS A 246 -2.58 12.80 19.56
C LYS A 246 -3.46 14.02 19.23
N ALA A 247 -4.74 13.81 18.92
CA ALA A 247 -5.67 14.89 18.56
C ALA A 247 -6.10 15.72 19.79
N VAL A 248 -6.19 15.11 20.98
CA VAL A 248 -6.70 15.78 22.19
C VAL A 248 -5.62 16.25 23.14
N LEU A 249 -4.43 15.64 23.12
CA LEU A 249 -3.34 16.04 23.98
C LEU A 249 -2.59 17.26 23.41
N PRO A 250 -2.18 18.24 24.27
CA PRO A 250 -1.20 19.24 23.85
C PRO A 250 0.07 18.57 23.30
N VAL A 251 0.68 19.18 22.28
CA VAL A 251 1.85 18.60 21.57
C VAL A 251 2.93 18.11 22.54
N ARG A 252 3.33 18.93 23.52
CA ARG A 252 4.35 18.55 24.50
C ARG A 252 3.97 17.37 25.37
N ALA A 253 2.69 17.18 25.66
CA ALA A 253 2.21 16.03 26.44
C ALA A 253 2.21 14.76 25.59
N TRP A 254 1.78 14.89 24.34
CA TRP A 254 1.88 13.80 23.36
C TRP A 254 3.32 13.37 23.16
N ASP A 255 4.24 14.32 22.93
CA ASP A 255 5.66 14.00 22.67
C ASP A 255 6.28 13.23 23.84
N ARG A 256 6.04 13.64 25.09
CA ARG A 256 6.52 12.92 26.27
C ARG A 256 5.94 11.49 26.36
N LEU A 257 4.67 11.34 26.01
CA LEU A 257 4.01 10.02 26.00
C LEU A 257 4.59 9.14 24.92
N ALA A 258 4.67 9.62 23.67
CA ALA A 258 5.19 8.88 22.52
C ALA A 258 6.66 8.47 22.73
N ASP A 259 7.46 9.35 23.32
CA ASP A 259 8.85 9.07 23.68
C ASP A 259 8.95 7.94 24.69
N ARG A 260 8.20 8.01 25.81
CA ARG A 260 8.14 6.95 26.82
C ARG A 260 7.64 5.61 26.29
N LEU A 261 6.77 5.64 25.30
CA LEU A 261 6.26 4.43 24.62
C LEU A 261 7.23 3.88 23.58
N GLY A 262 8.39 4.52 23.37
CA GLY A 262 9.44 4.10 22.45
C GLY A 262 9.15 4.40 20.97
N VAL A 263 8.10 5.17 20.66
CA VAL A 263 7.74 5.52 19.28
C VAL A 263 8.88 6.31 18.62
N TYR A 264 9.47 7.28 19.33
CA TYR A 264 10.51 8.15 18.79
C TYR A 264 11.87 7.48 18.66
N HIS A 265 12.07 6.33 19.31
CA HIS A 265 13.32 5.55 19.29
C HIS A 265 13.20 4.27 18.43
N SER A 266 12.05 4.05 17.81
CA SER A 266 11.80 2.82 17.05
C SER A 266 12.75 2.63 15.86
N MET A 267 13.18 3.73 15.24
CA MET A 267 14.06 3.72 14.06
C MET A 267 15.57 3.87 14.37
N ASP A 268 15.98 3.89 15.64
CA ASP A 268 17.39 4.15 16.02
C ASP A 268 18.36 3.07 15.50
N ALA A 269 17.93 1.83 15.42
CA ALA A 269 18.71 0.71 14.92
C ALA A 269 18.25 0.22 13.53
N TYR A 270 17.51 1.06 12.80
CA TYR A 270 17.04 0.73 11.45
C TYR A 270 18.20 0.48 10.48
N THR A 271 18.17 -0.65 9.81
CA THR A 271 19.12 -1.04 8.75
C THR A 271 18.44 -1.11 7.39
N GLY A 272 17.13 -1.32 7.38
CA GLY A 272 16.36 -1.55 6.16
C GLY A 272 16.70 -2.88 5.50
N ARG A 273 16.09 -3.13 4.34
CA ARG A 273 16.41 -4.31 3.56
C ARG A 273 17.84 -4.21 3.07
N VAL A 274 18.69 -5.14 3.47
CA VAL A 274 20.03 -5.31 2.88
C VAL A 274 19.83 -5.63 1.41
N GLN A 275 20.15 -4.69 0.53
CA GLN A 275 20.24 -4.98 -0.91
C GLN A 275 21.36 -5.99 -1.07
N ALA A 276 21.05 -7.16 -1.68
CA ALA A 276 22.11 -8.01 -2.17
C ALA A 276 22.99 -7.17 -3.11
N PRO A 277 24.32 -7.30 -3.03
CA PRO A 277 25.18 -6.58 -3.96
C PRO A 277 24.73 -6.90 -5.37
N THR A 278 24.50 -5.86 -6.16
CA THR A 278 24.20 -5.98 -7.60
C THR A 278 25.39 -6.73 -8.24
N PRO A 279 25.15 -7.81 -8.99
CA PRO A 279 26.23 -8.55 -9.65
C PRO A 279 26.98 -7.70 -10.67
#